data_751b679932a2a0d3af1acbb85d35fad5
#
_entry.id   751b679932a2a0d3af1acbb85d35fad5
#
_cell.length_a   1.000
_cell.length_b   1.000
_cell.length_c   1.000
_cell.angle_alpha   90.00
_cell.angle_beta   90.00
_cell.angle_gamma   90.00
#
_symmetry.space_group_name_H-M   'P 1'
#
loop_
_entity.id
_entity.type
_entity.pdbx_description
1 polymer ?
#
loop_
_entity_poly.entity_id
_entity_poly.type
_entity_poly.pdbx_seq_one_letter_code
_entity_poly.pdbx_strand_id
1 'polypeptide(L)'
;DGTISIGNNAGKNVTSADGSTFVGSGAGASVTTGGKNTAIGYSAGNSTTTAEESVFVGYFAGYNATGSSGAGVAIGSQAGREQKIGSSVYIGRMVGYKHDGSADYAGGNNIGLGHQTMYGIKRGAAGNIAIGRSAGGALDGHDVSNEASWNVFLGYNAGRHVTSGSYNVAIGSHYAGGAMYNLKDGNQNVAIGYNAFQGDGSDGQKPELNVMIGGGAGGGGSLMKTPSHNVGIGYLA
;
A
#
# COMPACT_ATOMS: atom_id res chain seq x y z
N ASP A 1 -6.54 -26.46 19.82
CA ASP A 1 -6.27 -25.70 21.04
C ASP A 1 -4.81 -25.24 20.99
N GLY A 2 -4.41 -24.28 21.73
CA GLY A 2 -3.07 -23.70 21.68
C GLY A 2 -3.13 -22.16 21.45
N THR A 3 -4.31 -21.59 21.69
CA THR A 3 -4.50 -20.14 21.65
C THR A 3 -4.01 -19.49 22.94
N ILE A 4 -3.22 -18.42 22.83
CA ILE A 4 -2.76 -17.59 23.92
C ILE A 4 -3.52 -16.26 23.89
N SER A 5 -4.21 -15.89 24.97
CA SER A 5 -4.93 -14.63 25.09
C SER A 5 -4.56 -13.90 26.38
N ILE A 6 -3.94 -12.70 26.26
CA ILE A 6 -3.51 -11.88 27.41
C ILE A 6 -4.04 -10.46 27.23
N GLY A 7 -4.93 -10.04 28.10
CA GLY A 7 -5.51 -8.69 28.08
C GLY A 7 -7.04 -8.70 28.13
N ASN A 8 -7.64 -7.53 28.44
CA ASN A 8 -9.10 -7.40 28.49
C ASN A 8 -9.69 -7.65 27.09
N ASN A 9 -10.66 -8.58 26.99
CA ASN A 9 -11.28 -9.00 25.73
C ASN A 9 -10.32 -9.52 24.65
N ALA A 10 -9.08 -9.90 24.96
CA ALA A 10 -8.18 -10.56 24.00
C ALA A 10 -8.79 -11.92 23.61
N GLY A 11 -8.96 -12.16 22.30
CA GLY A 11 -9.54 -13.38 21.75
C GLY A 11 -10.96 -13.69 22.26
N LYS A 12 -11.76 -12.69 22.63
CA LYS A 12 -13.05 -12.86 23.34
C LYS A 12 -14.03 -13.79 22.63
N ASN A 13 -14.09 -13.74 21.31
CA ASN A 13 -15.06 -14.50 20.52
C ASN A 13 -14.47 -15.74 19.84
N VAL A 14 -13.26 -16.12 20.22
CA VAL A 14 -12.60 -17.32 19.66
C VAL A 14 -13.41 -18.56 19.95
N THR A 15 -13.73 -19.30 18.90
CA THR A 15 -14.39 -20.61 18.98
C THR A 15 -13.48 -21.73 18.49
N SER A 16 -12.62 -21.49 17.48
CA SER A 16 -11.75 -22.48 16.88
C SER A 16 -10.54 -21.83 16.17
N ALA A 17 -9.87 -20.86 16.81
CA ALA A 17 -8.71 -20.16 16.25
C ALA A 17 -7.38 -20.77 16.74
N ASP A 18 -7.15 -22.03 16.43
CA ASP A 18 -6.01 -22.81 16.91
C ASP A 18 -4.65 -22.18 16.54
N GLY A 19 -3.70 -22.25 17.46
CA GLY A 19 -2.34 -21.75 17.26
C GLY A 19 -2.22 -20.22 17.21
N SER A 20 -3.23 -19.48 17.68
CA SER A 20 -3.21 -18.02 17.67
C SER A 20 -2.66 -17.41 18.96
N THR A 21 -2.06 -16.23 18.87
CA THR A 21 -1.56 -15.44 20.00
C THR A 21 -2.17 -14.04 19.99
N PHE A 22 -2.92 -13.69 21.02
CA PHE A 22 -3.58 -12.41 21.22
C PHE A 22 -3.07 -11.73 22.50
N VAL A 23 -2.32 -10.65 22.39
CA VAL A 23 -1.75 -9.92 23.52
C VAL A 23 -2.11 -8.43 23.43
N GLY A 24 -2.91 -7.97 24.37
CA GLY A 24 -3.38 -6.57 24.42
C GLY A 24 -4.90 -6.48 24.59
N SER A 25 -5.37 -5.36 25.12
CA SER A 25 -6.82 -5.12 25.25
C SER A 25 -7.48 -5.10 23.88
N GLY A 26 -8.47 -5.94 23.65
CA GLY A 26 -9.21 -6.09 22.40
C GLY A 26 -8.42 -6.73 21.25
N ALA A 27 -7.22 -7.28 21.49
CA ALA A 27 -6.48 -7.99 20.45
C ALA A 27 -7.26 -9.23 19.98
N GLY A 28 -7.51 -9.36 18.68
CA GLY A 28 -8.25 -10.47 18.08
C GLY A 28 -9.67 -10.66 18.64
N ALA A 29 -10.31 -9.62 19.19
CA ALA A 29 -11.55 -9.77 19.95
C ALA A 29 -12.72 -10.36 19.16
N SER A 30 -12.78 -10.15 17.85
CA SER A 30 -13.84 -10.67 16.96
C SER A 30 -13.39 -11.90 16.16
N VAL A 31 -12.17 -12.38 16.34
CA VAL A 31 -11.73 -13.63 15.70
C VAL A 31 -12.59 -14.80 16.21
N THR A 32 -13.12 -15.57 15.28
CA THR A 32 -13.95 -16.74 15.60
C THR A 32 -13.27 -18.06 15.24
N THR A 33 -12.97 -18.27 13.96
CA THR A 33 -12.43 -19.53 13.44
C THR A 33 -11.07 -19.40 12.75
N GLY A 34 -10.61 -18.17 12.46
CA GLY A 34 -9.31 -17.95 11.83
C GLY A 34 -8.15 -18.30 12.76
N GLY A 35 -7.38 -19.32 12.42
CA GLY A 35 -6.25 -19.80 13.21
C GLY A 35 -4.89 -19.22 12.84
N LYS A 36 -3.86 -19.54 13.64
CA LYS A 36 -2.46 -19.20 13.41
C LYS A 36 -2.16 -17.69 13.30
N ASN A 37 -2.96 -16.86 13.93
CA ASN A 37 -2.78 -15.43 13.95
C ASN A 37 -1.91 -14.96 15.12
N THR A 38 -1.11 -13.93 14.89
CA THR A 38 -0.41 -13.20 15.94
C THR A 38 -0.92 -11.77 15.98
N ALA A 39 -1.64 -11.37 17.04
CA ALA A 39 -2.11 -10.01 17.24
C ALA A 39 -1.60 -9.46 18.58
N ILE A 40 -0.67 -8.49 18.51
CA ILE A 40 -0.03 -7.90 19.68
C ILE A 40 -0.22 -6.40 19.67
N GLY A 41 -0.93 -5.86 20.64
CA GLY A 41 -1.22 -4.45 20.79
C GLY A 41 -2.69 -4.16 21.05
N TYR A 42 -3.00 -2.91 21.46
CA TYR A 42 -4.37 -2.47 21.68
C TYR A 42 -5.19 -2.59 20.39
N SER A 43 -6.25 -3.38 20.43
CA SER A 43 -7.16 -3.65 19.29
C SER A 43 -6.44 -4.11 18.00
N ALA A 44 -5.28 -4.75 18.10
CA ALA A 44 -4.63 -5.37 16.94
C ALA A 44 -5.52 -6.52 16.42
N GLY A 45 -5.78 -6.57 15.11
CA GLY A 45 -6.63 -7.57 14.47
C GLY A 45 -8.03 -7.68 15.08
N ASN A 46 -8.58 -6.61 15.68
CA ASN A 46 -9.80 -6.67 16.50
C ASN A 46 -11.02 -7.19 15.73
N SER A 47 -11.27 -6.70 14.53
CA SER A 47 -12.48 -7.01 13.74
C SER A 47 -12.25 -8.06 12.66
N THR A 48 -11.17 -8.82 12.74
CA THR A 48 -10.87 -9.93 11.84
C THR A 48 -11.60 -11.19 12.32
N THR A 49 -12.64 -11.64 11.63
CA THR A 49 -13.42 -12.82 12.06
C THR A 49 -12.81 -14.13 11.62
N THR A 50 -12.34 -14.21 10.39
CA THR A 50 -11.87 -15.44 9.72
C THR A 50 -10.46 -15.31 9.14
N ALA A 51 -9.69 -14.27 9.51
CA ALA A 51 -8.30 -14.14 9.05
C ALA A 51 -7.46 -15.31 9.56
N GLU A 52 -6.61 -15.83 8.69
CA GLU A 52 -5.69 -16.92 9.01
C GLU A 52 -4.24 -16.51 8.73
N GLU A 53 -3.30 -17.10 9.49
CA GLU A 53 -1.86 -16.98 9.26
C GLU A 53 -1.34 -15.53 9.19
N SER A 54 -2.02 -14.60 9.89
CA SER A 54 -1.74 -13.17 9.82
C SER A 54 -0.99 -12.64 11.04
N VAL A 55 -0.18 -11.60 10.83
CA VAL A 55 0.59 -10.92 11.88
C VAL A 55 0.14 -9.47 12.00
N PHE A 56 -0.39 -9.09 13.16
CA PHE A 56 -0.81 -7.74 13.51
C PHE A 56 -0.07 -7.28 14.77
N VAL A 57 0.91 -6.37 14.62
CA VAL A 57 1.69 -5.87 15.76
C VAL A 57 1.63 -4.35 15.82
N GLY A 58 1.00 -3.82 16.86
CA GLY A 58 0.88 -2.37 17.08
C GLY A 58 -0.53 -1.91 17.42
N TYR A 59 -0.66 -0.64 17.82
CA TYR A 59 -1.92 0.02 18.11
C TYR A 59 -2.81 0.06 16.87
N PHE A 60 -3.99 -0.57 16.92
CA PHE A 60 -4.92 -0.73 15.78
C PHE A 60 -4.28 -1.31 14.50
N ALA A 61 -3.20 -2.08 14.58
CA ALA A 61 -2.67 -2.79 13.41
C ALA A 61 -3.69 -3.82 12.92
N GLY A 62 -4.03 -3.80 11.62
CA GLY A 62 -5.04 -4.70 11.04
C GLY A 62 -6.43 -4.63 11.69
N TYR A 63 -6.84 -3.49 12.27
CA TYR A 63 -8.06 -3.40 13.08
C TYR A 63 -9.32 -3.92 12.37
N ASN A 64 -9.59 -3.48 11.15
CA ASN A 64 -10.67 -3.94 10.28
C ASN A 64 -10.15 -4.76 9.10
N ALA A 65 -9.05 -5.49 9.29
CA ALA A 65 -8.52 -6.34 8.25
C ALA A 65 -9.47 -7.52 7.98
N THR A 66 -10.36 -7.32 7.03
CA THR A 66 -11.32 -8.36 6.61
C THR A 66 -10.81 -9.06 5.36
N GLY A 67 -10.74 -10.36 5.37
CA GLY A 67 -10.35 -11.14 4.20
C GLY A 67 -10.11 -12.59 4.60
N SER A 68 -10.76 -13.49 3.92
CA SER A 68 -10.75 -14.92 4.19
C SER A 68 -9.57 -15.68 3.55
N SER A 69 -8.63 -14.99 2.93
CA SER A 69 -7.59 -15.69 2.19
C SER A 69 -6.26 -14.93 2.16
N GLY A 70 -5.30 -15.44 2.87
CA GLY A 70 -3.91 -15.09 2.74
C GLY A 70 -3.27 -14.45 3.96
N ALA A 71 -2.10 -14.98 4.32
CA ALA A 71 -1.23 -14.50 5.38
C ALA A 71 -0.80 -13.05 5.14
N GLY A 72 -1.32 -12.13 5.91
CA GLY A 72 -0.96 -10.72 5.83
C GLY A 72 -0.10 -10.28 7.01
N VAL A 73 0.77 -9.31 6.79
CA VAL A 73 1.62 -8.72 7.84
C VAL A 73 1.33 -7.23 7.98
N ALA A 74 0.91 -6.80 9.16
CA ALA A 74 0.74 -5.38 9.49
C ALA A 74 1.47 -5.07 10.81
N ILE A 75 2.59 -4.36 10.72
CA ILE A 75 3.44 -4.01 11.86
C ILE A 75 3.57 -2.49 11.97
N GLY A 76 3.12 -1.93 13.08
CA GLY A 76 3.16 -0.50 13.35
C GLY A 76 1.79 0.07 13.70
N SER A 77 1.79 1.28 14.28
CA SER A 77 0.53 1.93 14.65
C SER A 77 -0.33 2.17 13.41
N GLN A 78 -1.55 1.60 13.42
CA GLN A 78 -2.54 1.71 12.35
C GLN A 78 -2.07 1.18 10.97
N ALA A 79 -1.07 0.29 10.94
CA ALA A 79 -0.68 -0.40 9.72
C ALA A 79 -1.82 -1.33 9.26
N GLY A 80 -2.17 -1.30 7.98
CA GLY A 80 -3.23 -2.11 7.39
C GLY A 80 -4.59 -1.98 8.07
N ARG A 81 -4.89 -0.84 8.72
CA ARG A 81 -6.04 -0.72 9.64
C ARG A 81 -7.40 -1.04 9.01
N GLU A 82 -7.63 -0.65 7.78
CA GLU A 82 -8.91 -0.82 7.07
C GLU A 82 -8.73 -1.62 5.77
N GLN A 83 -7.73 -2.49 5.72
CA GLN A 83 -7.37 -3.25 4.54
C GLN A 83 -7.99 -4.65 4.53
N LYS A 84 -8.36 -5.12 3.35
CA LYS A 84 -8.41 -6.56 3.08
C LYS A 84 -6.98 -7.04 2.84
N ILE A 85 -6.30 -7.52 3.88
CA ILE A 85 -4.89 -7.88 3.82
C ILE A 85 -4.73 -9.29 3.24
N GLY A 86 -4.97 -9.46 1.94
CA GLY A 86 -4.58 -10.69 1.26
C GLY A 86 -3.09 -10.67 0.92
N SER A 87 -2.26 -11.49 1.57
CA SER A 87 -0.84 -11.67 1.25
C SER A 87 -0.02 -10.37 1.11
N SER A 88 -0.41 -9.29 1.79
CA SER A 88 0.29 -8.01 1.77
C SER A 88 1.15 -7.81 3.00
N VAL A 89 2.21 -7.01 2.87
CA VAL A 89 3.13 -6.64 3.96
C VAL A 89 3.10 -5.13 4.15
N TYR A 90 2.62 -4.67 5.31
CA TYR A 90 2.57 -3.26 5.70
C TYR A 90 3.36 -3.03 6.99
N ILE A 91 4.51 -2.37 6.89
CA ILE A 91 5.39 -2.10 8.04
C ILE A 91 5.65 -0.61 8.20
N GLY A 92 5.22 -0.07 9.32
CA GLY A 92 5.36 1.34 9.67
C GLY A 92 4.04 1.98 10.08
N ARG A 93 4.08 3.25 10.47
CA ARG A 93 2.88 3.96 10.92
C ARG A 93 1.97 4.33 9.75
N MET A 94 0.69 3.94 9.81
CA MET A 94 -0.34 4.25 8.82
C MET A 94 0.01 3.78 7.39
N VAL A 95 0.78 2.69 7.26
CA VAL A 95 1.03 2.07 5.96
C VAL A 95 -0.20 1.29 5.52
N GLY A 96 -0.65 1.45 4.28
CA GLY A 96 -1.89 0.83 3.81
C GLY A 96 -3.11 1.18 4.67
N TYR A 97 -3.24 2.43 5.14
CA TYR A 97 -4.19 2.80 6.19
C TYR A 97 -5.65 2.85 5.72
N LYS A 98 -5.92 3.41 4.55
CA LYS A 98 -7.28 3.59 4.03
C LYS A 98 -7.57 2.66 2.86
N HIS A 99 -8.62 1.88 3.03
CA HIS A 99 -9.31 1.18 1.96
C HIS A 99 -10.78 1.62 1.99
N ASP A 100 -11.41 1.92 0.88
CA ASP A 100 -12.78 2.43 0.85
C ASP A 100 -13.88 1.35 0.99
N GLY A 101 -13.52 0.23 1.59
CA GLY A 101 -14.49 -0.77 2.10
C GLY A 101 -15.40 -1.45 1.05
N SER A 102 -15.20 -1.22 -0.23
CA SER A 102 -16.05 -1.88 -1.21
C SER A 102 -15.67 -3.35 -1.43
N ALA A 103 -16.68 -4.19 -1.46
CA ALA A 103 -16.58 -5.62 -1.26
C ALA A 103 -15.86 -6.42 -2.36
N ASP A 104 -15.61 -5.87 -3.53
CA ASP A 104 -15.50 -6.73 -4.70
C ASP A 104 -14.11 -6.97 -5.27
N TYR A 105 -13.08 -6.20 -4.88
CA TYR A 105 -11.71 -6.46 -5.37
C TYR A 105 -10.68 -6.12 -4.29
N ALA A 106 -10.22 -7.11 -3.57
CA ALA A 106 -9.10 -6.97 -2.67
C ALA A 106 -7.80 -6.86 -3.46
N GLY A 107 -7.17 -5.69 -3.47
CA GLY A 107 -5.79 -5.57 -3.91
C GLY A 107 -4.88 -6.30 -2.92
N GLY A 108 -4.35 -7.44 -3.32
CA GLY A 108 -3.40 -8.23 -2.53
C GLY A 108 -1.96 -8.07 -3.00
N ASN A 109 -1.03 -8.75 -2.32
CA ASN A 109 0.38 -8.83 -2.71
C ASN A 109 1.12 -7.47 -2.75
N ASN A 110 0.67 -6.51 -1.94
CA ASN A 110 1.35 -5.23 -1.83
C ASN A 110 2.42 -5.25 -0.73
N ILE A 111 3.54 -4.57 -0.95
CA ILE A 111 4.60 -4.37 0.04
C ILE A 111 4.75 -2.89 0.31
N GLY A 112 4.39 -2.44 1.49
CA GLY A 112 4.53 -1.07 1.95
C GLY A 112 5.45 -0.95 3.16
N LEU A 113 6.54 -0.18 3.07
CA LEU A 113 7.46 0.05 4.18
C LEU A 113 7.68 1.56 4.38
N GLY A 114 7.40 2.09 5.57
CA GLY A 114 7.66 3.49 5.90
C GLY A 114 6.52 4.16 6.68
N HIS A 115 6.39 5.47 6.59
CA HIS A 115 5.32 6.23 7.20
C HIS A 115 4.34 6.71 6.13
N GLN A 116 3.06 6.42 6.29
CA GLN A 116 2.02 6.76 5.31
C GLN A 116 2.29 6.26 3.87
N THR A 117 3.07 5.20 3.74
CA THR A 117 3.28 4.52 2.46
C THR A 117 1.97 3.86 2.04
N MET A 118 1.57 3.99 0.78
CA MET A 118 0.27 3.49 0.30
C MET A 118 -0.91 3.91 1.19
N TYR A 119 -0.88 5.13 1.75
CA TYR A 119 -1.87 5.58 2.74
C TYR A 119 -3.31 5.55 2.21
N GLY A 120 -3.51 5.92 0.96
CA GLY A 120 -4.79 5.97 0.27
C GLY A 120 -5.01 4.83 -0.71
N ILE A 121 -4.31 3.69 -0.55
CA ILE A 121 -4.49 2.55 -1.45
C ILE A 121 -5.96 2.08 -1.46
N LYS A 122 -6.52 1.91 -2.65
CA LYS A 122 -7.91 1.54 -2.85
C LYS A 122 -8.05 0.25 -3.67
N ARG A 123 -9.29 -0.06 -4.07
CA ARG A 123 -9.66 -1.27 -4.82
C ARG A 123 -8.76 -1.55 -5.99
N GLY A 124 -8.55 -2.83 -6.29
CA GLY A 124 -7.82 -3.28 -7.48
C GLY A 124 -6.31 -3.05 -7.43
N ALA A 125 -5.80 -2.16 -6.59
CA ALA A 125 -4.36 -1.90 -6.49
C ALA A 125 -3.63 -3.11 -5.89
N ALA A 126 -2.98 -3.90 -6.75
CA ALA A 126 -2.33 -5.15 -6.37
C ALA A 126 -0.87 -5.23 -6.85
N GLY A 127 -0.06 -6.03 -6.16
CA GLY A 127 1.32 -6.32 -6.58
C GLY A 127 2.26 -5.10 -6.51
N ASN A 128 1.92 -4.06 -5.77
CA ASN A 128 2.76 -2.87 -5.67
C ASN A 128 3.83 -3.00 -4.60
N ILE A 129 5.01 -2.47 -4.86
CA ILE A 129 6.10 -2.31 -3.89
C ILE A 129 6.31 -0.82 -3.66
N ALA A 130 6.12 -0.35 -2.43
CA ALA A 130 6.40 1.03 -2.07
C ALA A 130 7.23 1.10 -0.80
N ILE A 131 8.38 1.75 -0.88
CA ILE A 131 9.32 1.91 0.25
C ILE A 131 9.70 3.37 0.37
N GLY A 132 9.40 3.95 1.53
CA GLY A 132 9.66 5.35 1.80
C GLY A 132 8.41 6.08 2.29
N ARG A 133 8.60 7.22 2.97
CA ARG A 133 7.48 8.01 3.45
C ARG A 133 6.61 8.49 2.28
N SER A 134 5.31 8.25 2.37
CA SER A 134 4.31 8.62 1.36
C SER A 134 4.55 8.09 -0.06
N ALA A 135 5.41 7.07 -0.23
CA ALA A 135 5.57 6.40 -1.52
C ALA A 135 4.25 5.70 -1.91
N GLY A 136 3.83 5.83 -3.16
CA GLY A 136 2.57 5.27 -3.66
C GLY A 136 1.34 5.72 -2.85
N GLY A 137 1.32 6.98 -2.39
CA GLY A 137 0.34 7.43 -1.38
C GLY A 137 -1.12 7.40 -1.81
N ALA A 138 -1.43 7.45 -3.11
CA ALA A 138 -2.78 7.63 -3.64
C ALA A 138 -3.22 6.54 -4.63
N LEU A 139 -2.61 5.36 -4.60
CA LEU A 139 -2.96 4.25 -5.50
C LEU A 139 -4.47 3.94 -5.44
N ASP A 140 -5.14 4.10 -6.56
CA ASP A 140 -6.58 3.90 -6.70
C ASP A 140 -6.90 3.05 -7.93
N GLY A 141 -7.32 1.83 -7.73
CA GLY A 141 -7.77 0.93 -8.80
C GLY A 141 -9.26 1.10 -9.14
N HIS A 142 -9.80 2.31 -9.09
CA HIS A 142 -11.25 2.58 -9.16
C HIS A 142 -11.95 2.10 -10.43
N ASP A 143 -11.24 1.91 -11.53
CA ASP A 143 -11.82 1.43 -12.78
C ASP A 143 -11.24 0.05 -13.13
N VAL A 144 -12.08 -0.89 -13.49
CA VAL A 144 -11.69 -2.25 -13.91
C VAL A 144 -10.74 -2.28 -15.12
N SER A 145 -10.52 -1.16 -15.76
CA SER A 145 -9.59 -0.99 -16.89
C SER A 145 -8.27 -0.30 -16.52
N ASN A 146 -8.14 0.27 -15.30
CA ASN A 146 -6.97 1.03 -14.86
C ASN A 146 -6.59 0.67 -13.42
N GLU A 147 -6.15 -0.54 -13.22
CA GLU A 147 -5.64 -1.00 -11.93
C GLU A 147 -4.31 -0.32 -11.63
N ALA A 148 -4.20 0.39 -10.51
CA ALA A 148 -2.92 0.91 -10.00
C ALA A 148 -2.06 -0.25 -9.47
N SER A 149 -1.60 -1.13 -10.36
CA SER A 149 -1.01 -2.42 -10.00
C SER A 149 0.42 -2.58 -10.55
N TRP A 150 1.18 -3.43 -9.88
CA TRP A 150 2.53 -3.82 -10.34
C TRP A 150 3.50 -2.64 -10.44
N ASN A 151 3.35 -1.65 -9.57
CA ASN A 151 4.27 -0.51 -9.51
C ASN A 151 5.36 -0.72 -8.48
N VAL A 152 6.54 -0.13 -8.73
CA VAL A 152 7.66 -0.06 -7.79
C VAL A 152 7.97 1.40 -7.48
N PHE A 153 7.76 1.82 -6.23
CA PHE A 153 8.00 3.18 -5.75
C PHE A 153 9.03 3.18 -4.62
N LEU A 154 10.24 3.66 -4.88
CA LEU A 154 11.31 3.70 -3.89
C LEU A 154 11.75 5.15 -3.64
N GLY A 155 11.56 5.61 -2.42
CA GLY A 155 11.97 6.95 -2.00
C GLY A 155 10.82 7.79 -1.42
N TYR A 156 11.16 8.89 -0.75
CA TYR A 156 10.20 9.83 -0.19
C TYR A 156 9.36 10.47 -1.32
N ASN A 157 8.03 10.34 -1.21
CA ASN A 157 7.07 10.80 -2.21
C ASN A 157 7.20 10.18 -3.63
N ALA A 158 7.96 9.10 -3.84
CA ALA A 158 7.97 8.42 -5.13
C ALA A 158 6.56 7.91 -5.48
N GLY A 159 6.06 8.24 -6.67
CA GLY A 159 4.73 7.87 -7.13
C GLY A 159 3.58 8.35 -6.23
N ARG A 160 3.76 9.42 -5.43
CA ARG A 160 2.80 9.80 -4.38
C ARG A 160 1.38 10.04 -4.88
N HIS A 161 1.21 10.64 -6.05
CA HIS A 161 -0.08 10.94 -6.65
C HIS A 161 -0.42 10.08 -7.87
N VAL A 162 0.30 8.98 -8.07
CA VAL A 162 -0.10 7.96 -9.05
C VAL A 162 -1.39 7.33 -8.56
N THR A 163 -2.46 7.49 -9.33
CA THR A 163 -3.80 7.02 -8.97
C THR A 163 -4.18 5.75 -9.71
N SER A 164 -4.00 5.68 -11.03
CA SER A 164 -4.49 4.57 -11.86
C SER A 164 -3.45 3.99 -12.83
N GLY A 165 -2.16 4.34 -12.69
CA GLY A 165 -1.10 3.81 -13.55
C GLY A 165 -0.54 2.47 -13.08
N SER A 166 -0.20 1.60 -14.04
CA SER A 166 0.36 0.25 -13.76
C SER A 166 1.74 0.03 -14.37
N TYR A 167 2.48 -0.91 -13.80
CA TYR A 167 3.81 -1.31 -14.31
C TYR A 167 4.84 -0.18 -14.31
N ASN A 168 4.72 0.79 -13.43
CA ASN A 168 5.67 1.90 -13.35
C ASN A 168 6.78 1.62 -12.34
N VAL A 169 7.98 2.12 -12.63
CA VAL A 169 9.13 2.14 -11.71
C VAL A 169 9.51 3.58 -11.42
N ALA A 170 9.33 4.04 -10.19
CA ALA A 170 9.73 5.35 -9.74
C ALA A 170 10.74 5.24 -8.59
N ILE A 171 11.96 5.65 -8.83
CA ILE A 171 13.05 5.62 -7.84
C ILE A 171 13.62 7.03 -7.69
N GLY A 172 13.39 7.66 -6.55
CA GLY A 172 13.88 9.01 -6.30
C GLY A 172 13.18 9.62 -5.12
N SER A 173 13.89 10.44 -4.38
CA SER A 173 13.45 10.96 -3.11
C SER A 173 13.62 12.46 -3.02
N HIS A 174 12.52 13.16 -2.71
CA HIS A 174 12.58 14.58 -2.33
C HIS A 174 11.33 14.99 -1.55
N TYR A 175 11.48 15.89 -0.58
CA TYR A 175 10.35 16.31 0.27
C TYR A 175 9.26 17.09 -0.52
N ALA A 176 9.64 17.81 -1.56
CA ALA A 176 8.71 18.57 -2.41
C ALA A 176 8.35 17.87 -3.73
N GLY A 177 8.87 16.65 -4.00
CA GLY A 177 8.55 15.89 -5.20
C GLY A 177 9.54 14.74 -5.42
N GLY A 178 9.05 13.51 -5.38
CA GLY A 178 9.81 12.31 -5.77
C GLY A 178 9.73 12.05 -7.28
N ALA A 179 10.31 10.95 -7.73
CA ALA A 179 10.07 10.48 -9.10
C ALA A 179 8.56 10.21 -9.30
N MET A 180 8.01 10.58 -10.44
CA MET A 180 6.57 10.49 -10.78
C MET A 180 5.62 11.13 -9.74
N TYR A 181 6.03 12.21 -9.08
CA TYR A 181 5.29 12.76 -7.93
C TYR A 181 3.83 13.13 -8.26
N ASN A 182 3.59 13.83 -9.35
CA ASN A 182 2.25 14.27 -9.80
C ASN A 182 1.77 13.56 -11.08
N LEU A 183 2.36 12.45 -11.44
CA LEU A 183 1.89 11.66 -12.57
C LEU A 183 0.71 10.80 -12.11
N LYS A 184 -0.52 11.24 -12.39
CA LYS A 184 -1.72 10.56 -11.90
C LYS A 184 -1.96 9.22 -12.59
N ASP A 185 -1.87 9.20 -13.89
CA ASP A 185 -2.12 8.05 -14.74
C ASP A 185 -0.92 7.80 -15.65
N GLY A 186 -0.71 6.62 -16.12
CA GLY A 186 0.39 6.29 -17.00
C GLY A 186 0.91 4.88 -16.75
N ASN A 187 1.33 4.22 -17.81
CA ASN A 187 1.71 2.81 -17.72
C ASN A 187 3.12 2.56 -18.22
N GLN A 188 3.77 1.57 -17.65
CA GLN A 188 5.06 1.07 -18.15
C GLN A 188 6.14 2.14 -18.25
N ASN A 189 6.16 3.11 -17.32
CA ASN A 189 7.17 4.15 -17.29
C ASN A 189 8.26 3.83 -16.26
N VAL A 190 9.48 4.24 -16.57
CA VAL A 190 10.63 4.20 -15.67
C VAL A 190 11.09 5.63 -15.38
N ALA A 191 11.09 6.03 -14.13
CA ALA A 191 11.62 7.32 -13.68
C ALA A 191 12.61 7.11 -12.53
N ILE A 192 13.86 7.47 -12.77
CA ILE A 192 14.94 7.33 -11.77
C ILE A 192 15.61 8.68 -11.58
N GLY A 193 15.50 9.22 -10.39
CA GLY A 193 16.10 10.50 -10.02
C GLY A 193 15.11 11.42 -9.31
N TYR A 194 15.63 12.45 -8.68
CA TYR A 194 14.85 13.52 -8.07
C TYR A 194 14.00 14.23 -9.12
N ASN A 195 12.69 14.36 -8.89
CA ASN A 195 11.72 14.94 -9.83
C ASN A 195 11.76 14.36 -11.27
N ALA A 196 12.32 13.16 -11.46
CA ALA A 196 12.27 12.52 -12.76
C ALA A 196 10.81 12.20 -13.11
N PHE A 197 10.41 12.54 -14.34
CA PHE A 197 9.09 12.35 -14.92
C PHE A 197 7.94 12.88 -14.03
N GLN A 198 8.11 14.09 -13.54
CA GLN A 198 7.09 14.75 -12.73
C GLN A 198 5.93 15.23 -13.60
N GLY A 199 4.71 14.74 -13.34
CA GLY A 199 3.49 15.26 -13.97
C GLY A 199 3.11 16.66 -13.45
N ASP A 200 2.22 17.35 -14.15
CA ASP A 200 1.66 18.64 -13.72
C ASP A 200 0.43 18.50 -12.81
N GLY A 201 0.02 17.26 -12.52
CA GLY A 201 -1.14 16.95 -11.68
C GLY A 201 -2.49 17.08 -12.39
N SER A 202 -2.52 17.36 -13.70
CA SER A 202 -3.77 17.38 -14.46
C SER A 202 -4.30 15.97 -14.72
N ASP A 203 -5.62 15.84 -14.80
CA ASP A 203 -6.27 14.58 -15.16
C ASP A 203 -6.14 14.30 -16.67
N GLY A 204 -6.14 13.04 -17.04
CA GLY A 204 -6.12 12.61 -18.44
C GLY A 204 -4.73 12.54 -19.08
N GLN A 205 -3.66 12.77 -18.33
CA GLN A 205 -2.31 12.44 -18.78
C GLN A 205 -2.13 10.92 -18.71
N LYS A 206 -1.87 10.28 -19.84
CA LYS A 206 -1.60 8.85 -19.93
C LYS A 206 -0.28 8.57 -20.64
N PRO A 207 0.86 9.00 -20.08
CA PRO A 207 2.14 8.70 -20.69
C PRO A 207 2.46 7.21 -20.56
N GLU A 208 3.02 6.63 -21.60
CA GLU A 208 3.32 5.21 -21.66
C GLU A 208 4.72 4.94 -22.21
N LEU A 209 5.37 3.89 -21.70
CA LEU A 209 6.64 3.39 -22.25
C LEU A 209 7.76 4.42 -22.27
N ASN A 210 7.85 5.29 -21.27
CA ASN A 210 8.92 6.27 -21.19
C ASN A 210 10.02 5.81 -20.20
N VAL A 211 11.25 6.18 -20.50
CA VAL A 211 12.42 5.98 -19.63
C VAL A 211 13.06 7.34 -19.35
N MET A 212 12.95 7.82 -18.11
CA MET A 212 13.48 9.11 -17.66
C MET A 212 14.47 8.91 -16.52
N ILE A 213 15.75 9.10 -16.77
CA ILE A 213 16.81 8.85 -15.78
C ILE A 213 17.64 10.11 -15.58
N GLY A 214 17.62 10.64 -14.38
CA GLY A 214 18.36 11.86 -14.01
C GLY A 214 17.48 12.84 -13.24
N GLY A 215 18.10 13.77 -12.53
CA GLY A 215 17.38 14.81 -11.80
C GLY A 215 16.57 15.70 -12.76
N GLY A 216 15.26 15.77 -12.60
CA GLY A 216 14.36 16.53 -13.45
C GLY A 216 14.21 16.02 -14.89
N ALA A 217 14.76 14.86 -15.24
CA ALA A 217 14.58 14.29 -16.58
C ALA A 217 13.09 14.08 -16.87
N GLY A 218 12.61 14.55 -18.05
CA GLY A 218 11.19 14.54 -18.39
C GLY A 218 10.31 15.42 -17.48
N GLY A 219 10.88 16.30 -16.67
CA GLY A 219 10.20 17.12 -15.66
C GLY A 219 9.73 18.50 -16.13
N GLY A 220 9.38 18.68 -17.38
CA GLY A 220 9.05 19.98 -17.98
C GLY A 220 7.56 20.32 -18.08
N GLY A 221 6.78 20.33 -17.02
CA GLY A 221 5.44 20.96 -16.98
C GLY A 221 4.53 20.68 -18.19
N SER A 222 4.18 21.69 -18.97
CA SER A 222 3.20 21.61 -20.08
C SER A 222 3.54 20.73 -21.28
N LEU A 223 4.75 20.21 -21.38
CA LEU A 223 5.20 19.50 -22.59
C LEU A 223 4.85 18.00 -22.61
N MET A 224 4.40 17.47 -21.48
CA MET A 224 4.26 16.02 -21.31
C MET A 224 2.80 15.56 -21.19
N LYS A 225 1.87 16.10 -21.95
CA LYS A 225 0.46 15.71 -21.83
C LYS A 225 0.18 14.25 -22.23
N THR A 226 0.87 13.70 -23.20
CA THR A 226 0.77 12.27 -23.57
C THR A 226 2.05 11.77 -24.23
N PRO A 227 3.23 11.92 -23.62
CA PRO A 227 4.45 11.40 -24.23
C PRO A 227 4.48 9.89 -24.13
N SER A 228 4.87 9.24 -25.21
CA SER A 228 5.06 7.79 -25.23
C SER A 228 6.35 7.43 -25.97
N HIS A 229 7.02 6.38 -25.50
CA HIS A 229 8.24 5.84 -26.15
C HIS A 229 9.43 6.81 -26.14
N ASN A 230 9.56 7.67 -25.13
CA ASN A 230 10.68 8.58 -25.01
C ASN A 230 11.75 8.03 -24.07
N VAL A 231 13.00 8.35 -24.36
CA VAL A 231 14.15 8.08 -23.49
C VAL A 231 14.86 9.40 -23.21
N GLY A 232 14.87 9.83 -21.96
CA GLY A 232 15.61 11.00 -21.47
C GLY A 232 16.61 10.55 -20.41
N ILE A 233 17.90 10.75 -20.67
CA ILE A 233 18.98 10.40 -19.72
C ILE A 233 19.86 11.61 -19.51
N GLY A 234 19.90 12.11 -18.28
CA GLY A 234 20.68 13.27 -17.91
C GLY A 234 19.92 14.23 -17.00
N TYR A 235 20.61 15.26 -16.53
CA TYR A 235 19.98 16.32 -15.74
C TYR A 235 19.12 17.19 -16.64
N LEU A 236 17.81 17.32 -16.30
CA LEU A 236 16.82 18.07 -17.09
C LEU A 236 16.71 17.63 -18.58
N ALA A 237 16.98 16.35 -18.87
CA ALA A 237 16.86 15.75 -20.20
C ALA A 237 15.41 15.64 -20.64
#